data_eaf206d3fe70c43101a12fe377a129d9
#
_entry.id   eaf206d3fe70c43101a12fe377a129d9
#
_cell.length_a   1.000
_cell.length_b   1.000
_cell.length_c   1.000
_cell.angle_alpha   90.00
_cell.angle_beta   90.00
_cell.angle_gamma   90.00
#
_symmetry.space_group_name_H-M   'P 1'
#
loop_
_entity.id
_entity.type
_entity.pdbx_description
1 polymer ?
#
loop_
_entity_poly.entity_id
_entity_poly.type
_entity_poly.pdbx_seq_one_letter_code
_entity_poly.pdbx_strand_id
1 'polypeptide(L)'
;MSKKPVALIIMDGFGHNPSDYGNAIHAAKKPNLDKYMQGPNTLIGASGLDVGLPDGQMGNSEVGHTNIGAGRIVYQMLVKITKDIEDGKFFENPAISAAMDACKEKGTALHLMGLLSPGGVHSHISHLYGLLEMAKQKGLSKVYVHAFLAGRDEPPASAAGFMKEAVAKLNEIGVGKIATISGRYYAMDRDNAWDRVKKAYDAMVLGEGVQTTADPVKAIEDSYANDVTDEFMLPTVLEKDGTVKAGDSMVFFNFRPDRARQLTRCFVDPDFNGFERKNGYFPVQFVCMAQYDASMPNVSVAYPPEDLHMTLGEYLSKCGKTQLRIAETQKYAHVTFFFNGGREQTFDGEDRILVKSPDVPTFDLKPEMSAYEVTDKVVEAIDSDKYDVIILNYANCDMVGHTGVFDAAVKAVEAVDTCVGRMVDAIMKKDGIAFITADHGNADKMLEADGTPFTAHTTNPVPFIVVGKDCKLREGGVLADIAPTMLEAMELPQPEEMTGKSLFA
;
A
#
# COMPACT_ATOMS: atom_id res chain seq x y z
N MET A 1 0.05 41.65 -11.19
CA MET A 1 -1.16 41.45 -10.39
C MET A 1 -0.77 40.56 -9.24
N SER A 2 -1.21 40.85 -8.02
CA SER A 2 -1.02 39.96 -6.87
C SER A 2 -1.65 38.60 -7.16
N LYS A 3 -0.96 37.50 -6.84
CA LYS A 3 -1.52 36.16 -6.96
C LYS A 3 -2.52 35.90 -5.85
N LYS A 4 -3.57 35.14 -6.15
CA LYS A 4 -4.53 34.61 -5.19
C LYS A 4 -4.18 33.14 -4.93
N PRO A 5 -3.33 32.84 -3.91
CA PRO A 5 -2.82 31.52 -3.72
C PRO A 5 -3.93 30.56 -3.26
N VAL A 6 -3.87 29.32 -3.76
CA VAL A 6 -4.63 28.18 -3.25
C VAL A 6 -3.68 27.33 -2.40
N ALA A 7 -3.99 27.17 -1.13
CA ALA A 7 -3.12 26.41 -0.22
C ALA A 7 -3.80 25.16 0.31
N LEU A 8 -3.04 24.07 0.38
CA LEU A 8 -3.39 22.85 1.08
C LEU A 8 -2.50 22.76 2.34
N ILE A 9 -3.12 22.76 3.49
CA ILE A 9 -2.50 22.65 4.81
C ILE A 9 -2.83 21.27 5.37
N ILE A 10 -1.85 20.41 5.47
CA ILE A 10 -2.00 19.05 5.98
C ILE A 10 -1.49 19.04 7.43
N MET A 11 -2.39 18.78 8.37
CA MET A 11 -2.08 18.58 9.78
C MET A 11 -1.87 17.08 10.01
N ASP A 12 -0.66 16.59 9.77
CA ASP A 12 -0.35 15.15 9.80
C ASP A 12 -0.78 14.50 11.12
N GLY A 13 -1.56 13.41 11.05
CA GLY A 13 -2.06 12.71 12.23
C GLY A 13 -3.23 13.37 12.97
N PHE A 14 -3.88 14.38 12.38
CA PHE A 14 -5.03 15.08 13.00
C PHE A 14 -6.36 14.41 12.62
N GLY A 15 -6.68 13.28 13.26
CA GLY A 15 -7.96 12.56 13.07
C GLY A 15 -9.15 13.24 13.75
N HIS A 16 -10.34 12.77 13.41
CA HIS A 16 -11.58 13.15 14.07
C HIS A 16 -12.15 11.97 14.86
N ASN A 17 -12.09 12.07 16.19
CA ASN A 17 -12.66 11.09 17.10
C ASN A 17 -13.75 11.76 17.95
N PRO A 18 -14.98 11.24 17.99
CA PRO A 18 -16.05 11.81 18.80
C PRO A 18 -15.85 11.57 20.31
N SER A 19 -14.92 10.69 20.71
CA SER A 19 -14.59 10.44 22.12
C SER A 19 -13.62 11.47 22.65
N ASP A 20 -13.88 11.95 23.86
CA ASP A 20 -13.00 12.85 24.60
C ASP A 20 -11.86 12.10 25.29
N TYR A 21 -12.04 10.81 25.57
CA TYR A 21 -11.09 9.98 26.30
C TYR A 21 -9.82 9.74 25.50
N GLY A 22 -8.69 10.15 26.08
CA GLY A 22 -7.39 9.98 25.44
C GLY A 22 -7.22 10.75 24.13
N ASN A 23 -8.05 11.75 23.86
CA ASN A 23 -8.06 12.55 22.66
C ASN A 23 -7.31 13.88 22.88
N ALA A 24 -6.06 13.96 22.41
CA ALA A 24 -5.25 15.17 22.58
C ALA A 24 -5.79 16.34 21.75
N ILE A 25 -6.46 16.08 20.63
CA ILE A 25 -7.08 17.13 19.79
C ILE A 25 -8.28 17.74 20.51
N HIS A 26 -9.07 16.92 21.19
CA HIS A 26 -10.19 17.42 21.98
C HIS A 26 -9.71 18.27 23.18
N ALA A 27 -8.66 17.83 23.87
CA ALA A 27 -8.09 18.49 25.05
C ALA A 27 -7.36 19.79 24.74
N ALA A 28 -6.88 19.98 23.51
CA ALA A 28 -6.07 21.13 23.11
C ALA A 28 -6.90 22.42 22.94
N LYS A 29 -6.31 23.57 23.29
CA LYS A 29 -6.85 24.88 22.96
C LYS A 29 -6.50 25.22 21.51
N LYS A 30 -7.51 25.20 20.64
CA LYS A 30 -7.34 25.40 19.20
C LYS A 30 -8.33 26.44 18.61
N PRO A 31 -8.28 27.70 19.08
CA PRO A 31 -9.27 28.71 18.74
C PRO A 31 -9.36 29.02 17.24
N ASN A 32 -8.27 28.88 16.48
CA ASN A 32 -8.28 29.10 15.04
C ASN A 32 -9.03 27.96 14.32
N LEU A 33 -8.69 26.71 14.60
CA LEU A 33 -9.37 25.55 14.04
C LEU A 33 -10.84 25.49 14.45
N ASP A 34 -11.15 25.77 15.71
CA ASP A 34 -12.54 25.83 16.21
C ASP A 34 -13.36 26.89 15.46
N LYS A 35 -12.74 28.03 15.13
CA LYS A 35 -13.37 29.09 14.30
C LYS A 35 -13.58 28.60 12.87
N TYR A 36 -12.58 27.97 12.23
CA TYR A 36 -12.69 27.53 10.84
C TYR A 36 -13.67 26.37 10.68
N MET A 37 -13.79 25.50 11.66
CA MET A 37 -14.80 24.43 11.70
C MET A 37 -16.25 24.94 11.78
N GLN A 38 -16.49 26.20 12.08
CA GLN A 38 -17.84 26.82 11.99
C GLN A 38 -18.21 27.20 10.55
N GLY A 39 -17.24 27.25 9.65
CA GLY A 39 -17.42 27.49 8.23
C GLY A 39 -17.66 26.20 7.42
N PRO A 40 -17.48 26.26 6.09
CA PRO A 40 -17.59 25.07 5.25
C PRO A 40 -16.61 23.98 5.65
N ASN A 41 -17.10 22.85 6.13
CA ASN A 41 -16.31 21.70 6.51
C ASN A 41 -17.05 20.39 6.31
N THR A 42 -16.32 19.30 6.19
CA THR A 42 -16.83 17.92 6.14
C THR A 42 -15.78 16.97 6.70
N LEU A 43 -16.15 15.72 6.95
CA LEU A 43 -15.23 14.64 7.27
C LEU A 43 -15.00 13.79 6.03
N ILE A 44 -13.75 13.38 5.80
CA ILE A 44 -13.36 12.53 4.68
C ILE A 44 -12.63 11.28 5.14
N GLY A 45 -12.80 10.17 4.40
CA GLY A 45 -12.17 8.90 4.69
C GLY A 45 -10.67 8.93 4.42
N ALA A 46 -9.88 8.40 5.38
CA ALA A 46 -8.42 8.41 5.35
C ALA A 46 -7.81 7.05 5.73
N SER A 47 -8.59 5.97 5.71
CA SER A 47 -8.16 4.62 6.10
C SER A 47 -8.84 3.54 5.25
N GLY A 48 -8.37 2.32 5.35
CA GLY A 48 -8.97 1.17 4.67
C GLY A 48 -9.15 1.40 3.17
N LEU A 49 -10.28 0.96 2.63
CA LEU A 49 -10.57 1.02 1.19
C LEU A 49 -10.62 2.46 0.64
N ASP A 50 -10.88 3.45 1.47
CA ASP A 50 -10.92 4.87 1.08
C ASP A 50 -9.56 5.40 0.62
N VAL A 51 -8.49 4.71 0.98
CA VAL A 51 -7.12 5.05 0.57
C VAL A 51 -6.39 3.89 -0.11
N GLY A 52 -7.12 2.84 -0.50
CA GLY A 52 -6.58 1.69 -1.23
C GLY A 52 -5.87 0.66 -0.35
N LEU A 53 -6.09 0.69 0.97
CA LEU A 53 -5.63 -0.29 1.95
C LEU A 53 -6.72 -1.35 2.22
N PRO A 54 -6.39 -2.51 2.79
CA PRO A 54 -7.38 -3.45 3.27
C PRO A 54 -8.39 -2.81 4.22
N ASP A 55 -9.63 -3.33 4.21
CA ASP A 55 -10.67 -2.84 5.11
C ASP A 55 -10.24 -2.90 6.59
N GLY A 56 -10.55 -1.84 7.33
CA GLY A 56 -10.16 -1.70 8.74
C GLY A 56 -8.67 -1.41 9.00
N GLN A 57 -7.84 -1.32 7.96
CA GLN A 57 -6.43 -0.94 8.12
C GLN A 57 -6.30 0.58 8.26
N MET A 58 -5.56 1.03 9.29
CA MET A 58 -5.26 2.44 9.50
C MET A 58 -4.47 3.04 8.34
N GLY A 59 -4.75 4.29 7.98
CA GLY A 59 -3.98 5.07 7.02
C GLY A 59 -2.56 5.36 7.51
N ASN A 60 -1.76 5.92 6.63
CA ASN A 60 -0.41 6.40 6.94
C ASN A 60 -0.03 7.54 5.99
N SER A 61 1.02 8.28 6.34
CA SER A 61 1.40 9.49 5.60
C SER A 61 1.81 9.21 4.15
N GLU A 62 2.47 8.06 3.86
CA GLU A 62 2.87 7.71 2.50
C GLU A 62 1.65 7.51 1.60
N VAL A 63 0.71 6.67 2.06
CA VAL A 63 -0.52 6.37 1.34
C VAL A 63 -1.42 7.61 1.26
N GLY A 64 -1.58 8.37 2.35
CA GLY A 64 -2.41 9.56 2.39
C GLY A 64 -1.94 10.62 1.39
N HIS A 65 -0.66 10.98 1.42
CA HIS A 65 -0.09 11.99 0.50
C HIS A 65 -0.10 11.52 -0.96
N THR A 66 0.11 10.21 -1.20
CA THR A 66 0.01 9.64 -2.55
C THR A 66 -1.41 9.76 -3.10
N ASN A 67 -2.43 9.44 -2.32
CA ASN A 67 -3.84 9.56 -2.75
C ASN A 67 -4.23 11.03 -2.99
N ILE A 68 -3.84 11.94 -2.09
CA ILE A 68 -4.08 13.38 -2.25
C ILE A 68 -3.45 13.89 -3.54
N GLY A 69 -2.17 13.59 -3.76
CA GLY A 69 -1.42 14.04 -4.92
C GLY A 69 -1.88 13.42 -6.23
N ALA A 70 -2.27 12.15 -6.22
CA ALA A 70 -2.75 11.44 -7.40
C ALA A 70 -4.19 11.82 -7.81
N GLY A 71 -4.99 12.39 -6.90
CA GLY A 71 -6.40 12.70 -7.15
C GLY A 71 -7.24 11.45 -7.48
N ARG A 72 -6.79 10.29 -7.04
CA ARG A 72 -7.45 8.98 -7.19
C ARG A 72 -7.03 8.03 -6.08
N ILE A 73 -7.87 7.03 -5.79
CA ILE A 73 -7.49 5.97 -4.85
C ILE A 73 -6.40 5.11 -5.50
N VAL A 74 -5.23 5.07 -4.85
CA VAL A 74 -4.09 4.25 -5.27
C VAL A 74 -4.12 2.96 -4.46
N TYR A 75 -4.64 1.90 -5.06
CA TYR A 75 -4.80 0.62 -4.38
C TYR A 75 -3.46 -0.07 -4.15
N GLN A 76 -3.23 -0.53 -2.92
CA GLN A 76 -2.14 -1.48 -2.66
C GLN A 76 -2.40 -2.80 -3.37
N MET A 77 -1.33 -3.52 -3.71
CA MET A 77 -1.37 -4.71 -4.56
C MET A 77 -2.39 -5.76 -4.07
N LEU A 78 -2.44 -6.01 -2.76
CA LEU A 78 -3.43 -6.92 -2.17
C LEU A 78 -4.87 -6.52 -2.53
N VAL A 79 -5.21 -5.27 -2.27
CA VAL A 79 -6.58 -4.76 -2.49
C VAL A 79 -6.89 -4.68 -3.98
N LYS A 80 -5.91 -4.27 -4.79
CA LYS A 80 -6.06 -4.18 -6.25
C LYS A 80 -6.40 -5.52 -6.87
N ILE A 81 -5.63 -6.57 -6.55
CA ILE A 81 -5.87 -7.91 -7.08
C ILE A 81 -7.23 -8.44 -6.61
N THR A 82 -7.53 -8.28 -5.31
CA THR A 82 -8.82 -8.71 -4.74
C THR A 82 -9.99 -8.02 -5.44
N LYS A 83 -9.91 -6.70 -5.59
CA LYS A 83 -10.93 -5.91 -6.28
C LYS A 83 -11.07 -6.29 -7.76
N ASP A 84 -9.96 -6.53 -8.45
CA ASP A 84 -10.00 -6.97 -9.85
C ASP A 84 -10.65 -8.36 -10.00
N ILE A 85 -10.51 -9.25 -9.01
CA ILE A 85 -11.23 -10.54 -8.98
C ILE A 85 -12.74 -10.29 -8.80
N GLU A 86 -13.14 -9.45 -7.85
CA GLU A 86 -14.54 -9.09 -7.59
C GLU A 86 -15.20 -8.40 -8.77
N ASP A 87 -14.49 -7.46 -9.42
CA ASP A 87 -14.97 -6.71 -10.59
C ASP A 87 -14.89 -7.53 -11.91
N GLY A 88 -14.31 -8.73 -11.89
CA GLY A 88 -14.13 -9.59 -13.08
C GLY A 88 -12.93 -9.25 -13.96
N LYS A 89 -12.22 -8.15 -13.72
CA LYS A 89 -11.06 -7.70 -14.51
C LYS A 89 -9.86 -8.64 -14.43
N PHE A 90 -9.72 -9.34 -13.31
CA PHE A 90 -8.67 -10.33 -13.09
C PHE A 90 -8.70 -11.41 -14.18
N PHE A 91 -9.88 -11.85 -14.60
CA PHE A 91 -10.08 -12.90 -15.61
C PHE A 91 -9.73 -12.45 -17.04
N GLU A 92 -9.49 -11.16 -17.23
CA GLU A 92 -9.04 -10.56 -18.48
C GLU A 92 -7.55 -10.21 -18.46
N ASN A 93 -6.82 -10.50 -17.37
CA ASN A 93 -5.39 -10.15 -17.23
C ASN A 93 -4.57 -10.79 -18.35
N PRO A 94 -3.87 -9.98 -19.19
CA PRO A 94 -3.26 -10.49 -20.42
C PRO A 94 -2.11 -11.46 -20.17
N ALA A 95 -1.30 -11.26 -19.12
CA ALA A 95 -0.16 -12.13 -18.83
C ALA A 95 -0.63 -13.51 -18.32
N ILE A 96 -1.60 -13.52 -17.41
CA ILE A 96 -2.17 -14.77 -16.88
C ILE A 96 -2.94 -15.50 -17.98
N SER A 97 -3.73 -14.77 -18.78
CA SER A 97 -4.49 -15.32 -19.90
C SER A 97 -3.59 -15.99 -20.90
N ALA A 98 -2.51 -15.33 -21.34
CA ALA A 98 -1.56 -15.87 -22.30
C ALA A 98 -0.88 -17.16 -21.79
N ALA A 99 -0.54 -17.23 -20.50
CA ALA A 99 0.05 -18.42 -19.91
C ALA A 99 -0.93 -19.61 -19.89
N MET A 100 -2.18 -19.35 -19.57
CA MET A 100 -3.24 -20.38 -19.56
C MET A 100 -3.61 -20.83 -20.97
N ASP A 101 -3.70 -19.90 -21.92
CA ASP A 101 -3.99 -20.23 -23.33
C ASP A 101 -2.87 -21.09 -23.93
N ALA A 102 -1.61 -20.81 -23.60
CA ALA A 102 -0.49 -21.64 -24.03
C ALA A 102 -0.58 -23.07 -23.50
N CYS A 103 -1.03 -23.27 -22.24
CA CYS A 103 -1.28 -24.61 -21.71
C CYS A 103 -2.39 -25.35 -22.51
N LYS A 104 -3.46 -24.64 -22.82
CA LYS A 104 -4.58 -25.22 -23.60
C LYS A 104 -4.16 -25.63 -25.01
N GLU A 105 -3.43 -24.75 -25.70
CA GLU A 105 -2.97 -24.99 -27.06
C GLU A 105 -1.97 -26.14 -27.16
N LYS A 106 -1.04 -26.22 -26.20
CA LYS A 106 0.04 -27.22 -26.21
C LYS A 106 -0.32 -28.50 -25.47
N GLY A 107 -1.42 -28.52 -24.70
CA GLY A 107 -1.79 -29.63 -23.85
C GLY A 107 -0.84 -29.83 -22.65
N THR A 108 -0.12 -28.78 -22.25
CA THR A 108 0.82 -28.76 -21.12
C THR A 108 0.11 -28.43 -19.81
N ALA A 109 0.84 -28.44 -18.69
CA ALA A 109 0.29 -28.18 -17.37
C ALA A 109 0.41 -26.70 -16.97
N LEU A 110 -0.54 -26.27 -16.14
CA LEU A 110 -0.47 -25.00 -15.40
C LEU A 110 -0.04 -25.28 -13.96
N HIS A 111 0.99 -24.59 -13.49
CA HIS A 111 1.47 -24.65 -12.13
C HIS A 111 1.22 -23.32 -11.42
N LEU A 112 0.53 -23.38 -10.29
CA LEU A 112 0.24 -22.24 -9.42
C LEU A 112 1.07 -22.39 -8.15
N MET A 113 1.96 -21.44 -7.86
CA MET A 113 2.80 -21.51 -6.66
C MET A 113 2.74 -20.24 -5.85
N GLY A 114 2.84 -20.38 -4.52
CA GLY A 114 2.84 -19.25 -3.61
C GLY A 114 2.47 -19.60 -2.18
N LEU A 115 2.53 -18.59 -1.31
CA LEU A 115 2.21 -18.73 0.10
C LEU A 115 0.70 -18.93 0.29
N LEU A 116 0.32 -20.06 0.88
CA LEU A 116 -1.07 -20.42 1.16
C LEU A 116 -1.48 -19.81 2.51
N SER A 117 -1.97 -18.57 2.48
CA SER A 117 -2.28 -17.81 3.69
C SER A 117 -3.35 -16.73 3.42
N PRO A 118 -4.26 -16.45 4.36
CA PRO A 118 -5.15 -15.30 4.33
C PRO A 118 -4.49 -14.02 4.86
N GLY A 119 -3.26 -14.07 5.40
CA GLY A 119 -2.61 -12.96 6.11
C GLY A 119 -2.27 -11.74 5.26
N GLY A 120 -2.25 -11.86 3.93
CA GLY A 120 -2.14 -10.70 3.02
C GLY A 120 -0.79 -9.98 3.02
N VAL A 121 0.28 -10.56 3.59
CA VAL A 121 1.62 -9.94 3.62
C VAL A 121 2.41 -10.21 2.35
N HIS A 122 2.40 -11.43 1.85
CA HIS A 122 3.11 -11.86 0.63
C HIS A 122 2.16 -12.27 -0.49
N SER A 123 1.02 -12.82 -0.13
CA SER A 123 -0.02 -13.37 -0.99
C SER A 123 -1.35 -13.34 -0.26
N HIS A 124 -2.41 -13.72 -0.94
CA HIS A 124 -3.68 -14.00 -0.30
C HIS A 124 -4.31 -15.25 -0.92
N ILE A 125 -4.88 -16.13 -0.09
CA ILE A 125 -5.45 -17.40 -0.53
C ILE A 125 -6.58 -17.23 -1.56
N SER A 126 -7.35 -16.14 -1.48
CA SER A 126 -8.40 -15.82 -2.45
C SER A 126 -7.86 -15.57 -3.87
N HIS A 127 -6.60 -15.10 -3.99
CA HIS A 127 -5.98 -14.93 -5.31
C HIS A 127 -5.67 -16.26 -5.99
N LEU A 128 -5.29 -17.29 -5.20
CA LEU A 128 -5.20 -18.65 -5.70
C LEU A 128 -6.56 -19.13 -6.21
N TYR A 129 -7.64 -18.87 -5.48
CA TYR A 129 -8.99 -19.26 -5.91
C TYR A 129 -9.39 -18.56 -7.21
N GLY A 130 -9.09 -17.27 -7.37
CA GLY A 130 -9.29 -16.54 -8.63
C GLY A 130 -8.55 -17.18 -9.81
N LEU A 131 -7.28 -17.61 -9.61
CA LEU A 131 -6.50 -18.32 -10.63
C LEU A 131 -7.11 -19.67 -11.00
N LEU A 132 -7.61 -20.43 -10.03
CA LEU A 132 -8.28 -21.71 -10.26
C LEU A 132 -9.59 -21.54 -11.03
N GLU A 133 -10.38 -20.52 -10.67
CA GLU A 133 -11.60 -20.20 -11.42
C GLU A 133 -11.32 -19.78 -12.86
N MET A 134 -10.28 -18.98 -13.08
CA MET A 134 -9.83 -18.61 -14.42
C MET A 134 -9.38 -19.85 -15.24
N ALA A 135 -8.62 -20.75 -14.61
CA ALA A 135 -8.20 -22.00 -15.24
C ALA A 135 -9.40 -22.88 -15.65
N LYS A 136 -10.44 -22.96 -14.78
CA LYS A 136 -11.70 -23.64 -15.09
C LYS A 136 -12.43 -22.99 -16.27
N GLN A 137 -12.58 -21.66 -16.27
CA GLN A 137 -13.22 -20.92 -17.35
C GLN A 137 -12.52 -21.17 -18.70
N LYS A 138 -11.19 -21.28 -18.70
CA LYS A 138 -10.40 -21.61 -19.89
C LYS A 138 -10.42 -23.09 -20.27
N GLY A 139 -10.99 -23.95 -19.42
CA GLY A 139 -11.14 -25.39 -19.67
C GLY A 139 -9.85 -26.19 -19.47
N LEU A 140 -8.95 -25.73 -18.59
CA LEU A 140 -7.73 -26.46 -18.24
C LEU A 140 -8.06 -27.64 -17.33
N SER A 141 -7.40 -28.78 -17.55
CA SER A 141 -7.56 -30.00 -16.73
C SER A 141 -6.30 -30.41 -15.99
N LYS A 142 -5.13 -29.96 -16.46
CA LYS A 142 -3.82 -30.22 -15.83
C LYS A 142 -3.39 -28.97 -15.06
N VAL A 143 -3.90 -28.80 -13.83
CA VAL A 143 -3.61 -27.67 -12.96
C VAL A 143 -3.06 -28.19 -11.64
N TYR A 144 -1.87 -27.73 -11.25
CA TYR A 144 -1.16 -28.16 -10.06
C TYR A 144 -0.81 -26.99 -9.17
N VAL A 145 -1.01 -27.15 -7.86
CA VAL A 145 -0.71 -26.14 -6.85
C VAL A 145 0.51 -26.57 -6.04
N HIS A 146 1.50 -25.70 -5.96
CA HIS A 146 2.67 -25.83 -5.10
C HIS A 146 2.49 -24.85 -3.93
N ALA A 147 1.99 -25.38 -2.81
CA ALA A 147 1.62 -24.58 -1.64
C ALA A 147 2.83 -24.32 -0.74
N PHE A 148 3.11 -23.05 -0.43
CA PHE A 148 4.10 -22.67 0.58
C PHE A 148 3.40 -22.34 1.88
N LEU A 149 3.96 -22.77 3.02
CA LEU A 149 3.35 -22.59 4.34
C LEU A 149 3.96 -21.42 5.09
N ALA A 150 3.15 -20.67 5.84
CA ALA A 150 3.51 -19.40 6.47
C ALA A 150 4.33 -19.55 7.76
N GLY A 151 3.68 -19.56 8.90
CA GLY A 151 4.31 -19.71 10.22
C GLY A 151 5.05 -18.48 10.77
N ARG A 152 4.95 -17.30 10.10
CA ARG A 152 5.49 -16.00 10.56
C ARG A 152 4.43 -14.93 10.62
N ASP A 153 3.70 -14.75 9.50
CA ASP A 153 2.65 -13.76 9.36
C ASP A 153 1.30 -14.32 9.87
N GLU A 154 1.29 -15.63 10.14
CA GLU A 154 0.22 -16.41 10.74
C GLU A 154 0.79 -17.28 11.87
N PRO A 155 -0.05 -17.79 12.77
CA PRO A 155 0.39 -18.69 13.84
C PRO A 155 1.20 -19.87 13.30
N PRO A 156 2.23 -20.34 14.02
CA PRO A 156 3.18 -21.35 13.52
C PRO A 156 2.59 -22.71 13.11
N ALA A 157 1.38 -23.04 13.55
CA ALA A 157 0.69 -24.29 13.24
C ALA A 157 -0.76 -24.04 12.78
N SER A 158 -0.93 -23.19 11.79
CA SER A 158 -2.24 -22.79 11.23
C SER A 158 -2.51 -23.36 9.84
N ALA A 159 -1.47 -23.82 9.13
CA ALA A 159 -1.57 -24.21 7.72
C ALA A 159 -2.48 -25.41 7.46
N ALA A 160 -2.66 -26.33 8.42
CA ALA A 160 -3.60 -27.44 8.25
C ALA A 160 -5.04 -26.94 8.05
N GLY A 161 -5.45 -25.88 8.76
CA GLY A 161 -6.74 -25.22 8.56
C GLY A 161 -6.89 -24.59 7.18
N PHE A 162 -5.90 -23.82 6.75
CA PHE A 162 -5.89 -23.19 5.43
C PHE A 162 -5.83 -24.21 4.29
N MET A 163 -5.09 -25.30 4.46
CA MET A 163 -5.03 -26.40 3.49
C MET A 163 -6.39 -27.12 3.37
N LYS A 164 -7.07 -27.34 4.48
CA LYS A 164 -8.41 -27.93 4.48
C LYS A 164 -9.41 -27.06 3.70
N GLU A 165 -9.35 -25.74 3.91
CA GLU A 165 -10.16 -24.79 3.15
C GLU A 165 -9.80 -24.81 1.65
N ALA A 166 -8.50 -24.79 1.31
CA ALA A 166 -8.03 -24.82 -0.07
C ALA A 166 -8.48 -26.10 -0.79
N VAL A 167 -8.38 -27.26 -0.16
CA VAL A 167 -8.85 -28.55 -0.74
C VAL A 167 -10.35 -28.53 -0.94
N ALA A 168 -11.13 -28.00 -0.01
CA ALA A 168 -12.56 -27.85 -0.18
C ALA A 168 -12.90 -26.95 -1.38
N LYS A 169 -12.18 -25.84 -1.53
CA LYS A 169 -12.37 -24.90 -2.63
C LYS A 169 -11.93 -25.48 -3.99
N LEU A 170 -10.83 -26.23 -4.05
CA LEU A 170 -10.41 -26.98 -5.24
C LEU A 170 -11.49 -27.95 -5.71
N ASN A 171 -12.11 -28.69 -4.77
CA ASN A 171 -13.20 -29.61 -5.06
C ASN A 171 -14.48 -28.89 -5.54
N GLU A 172 -14.82 -27.75 -4.94
CA GLU A 172 -15.95 -26.90 -5.34
C GLU A 172 -15.76 -26.35 -6.77
N ILE A 173 -14.58 -25.81 -7.05
CA ILE A 173 -14.24 -25.29 -8.39
C ILE A 173 -14.17 -26.43 -9.39
N GLY A 174 -13.68 -27.61 -8.99
CA GLY A 174 -13.58 -28.80 -9.81
C GLY A 174 -12.34 -28.84 -10.71
N VAL A 175 -11.30 -28.04 -10.41
CA VAL A 175 -10.02 -28.06 -11.11
C VAL A 175 -8.86 -27.83 -10.13
N GLY A 176 -7.72 -28.45 -10.41
CA GLY A 176 -6.50 -28.33 -9.64
C GLY A 176 -6.28 -29.43 -8.61
N LYS A 177 -5.01 -29.71 -8.32
CA LYS A 177 -4.53 -30.63 -7.29
C LYS A 177 -3.36 -30.03 -6.55
N ILE A 178 -3.23 -30.28 -5.25
CA ILE A 178 -2.02 -29.94 -4.50
C ILE A 178 -0.90 -30.91 -4.90
N ALA A 179 0.12 -30.41 -5.58
CA ALA A 179 1.24 -31.23 -6.06
C ALA A 179 2.38 -31.31 -5.05
N THR A 180 2.74 -30.17 -4.45
CA THR A 180 3.77 -30.12 -3.41
C THR A 180 3.39 -29.17 -2.27
N ILE A 181 3.92 -29.45 -1.09
CA ILE A 181 3.86 -28.54 0.08
C ILE A 181 5.29 -28.26 0.53
N SER A 182 5.59 -27.03 0.90
CA SER A 182 6.91 -26.64 1.40
C SER A 182 6.80 -25.50 2.39
N GLY A 183 7.48 -25.59 3.51
CA GLY A 183 7.61 -24.44 4.42
C GLY A 183 8.32 -23.26 3.72
N ARG A 184 7.95 -22.05 4.08
CA ARG A 184 8.55 -20.82 3.52
C ARG A 184 10.04 -20.70 3.74
N TYR A 185 10.58 -21.38 4.74
CA TYR A 185 12.01 -21.47 5.01
C TYR A 185 12.80 -21.99 3.80
N TYR A 186 12.19 -22.89 3.02
CA TYR A 186 12.78 -23.45 1.80
C TYR A 186 12.35 -22.71 0.53
N ALA A 187 11.06 -22.51 0.35
CA ALA A 187 10.50 -21.98 -0.89
C ALA A 187 10.54 -20.45 -1.01
N MET A 188 10.78 -19.74 0.09
CA MET A 188 10.75 -18.28 0.15
C MET A 188 11.99 -17.71 0.85
N ASP A 189 13.14 -18.30 0.62
CA ASP A 189 14.43 -17.76 1.07
C ASP A 189 14.74 -16.43 0.37
N ARG A 190 15.43 -15.52 1.08
CA ARG A 190 15.92 -14.24 0.53
C ARG A 190 17.39 -13.96 0.87
N ASP A 191 18.05 -14.92 1.49
CA ASP A 191 19.41 -14.78 2.02
C ASP A 191 20.45 -15.52 1.17
N ASN A 192 20.07 -16.00 -0.05
CA ASN A 192 20.87 -16.83 -0.95
C ASN A 192 21.31 -18.16 -0.32
N ALA A 193 20.49 -18.72 0.55
CA ALA A 193 20.70 -20.06 1.08
C ALA A 193 20.21 -21.10 0.05
N TRP A 194 21.02 -21.28 -1.00
CA TRP A 194 20.66 -22.07 -2.17
C TRP A 194 20.41 -23.55 -1.89
N ASP A 195 21.00 -24.10 -0.83
CA ASP A 195 20.71 -25.45 -0.32
C ASP A 195 19.25 -25.62 0.14
N ARG A 196 18.65 -24.55 0.65
CA ARG A 196 17.23 -24.52 1.03
C ARG A 196 16.34 -24.42 -0.20
N VAL A 197 16.61 -23.41 -1.04
CA VAL A 197 15.84 -23.17 -2.27
C VAL A 197 15.85 -24.40 -3.18
N LYS A 198 17.01 -25.06 -3.29
CA LYS A 198 17.17 -26.28 -4.08
C LYS A 198 16.21 -27.38 -3.66
N LYS A 199 15.97 -27.58 -2.36
CA LYS A 199 15.03 -28.61 -1.88
C LYS A 199 13.60 -28.37 -2.37
N ALA A 200 13.14 -27.10 -2.32
CA ALA A 200 11.82 -26.74 -2.85
C ALA A 200 11.77 -26.91 -4.38
N TYR A 201 12.81 -26.46 -5.09
CA TYR A 201 12.93 -26.63 -6.54
C TYR A 201 12.93 -28.10 -6.95
N ASP A 202 13.74 -28.95 -6.31
CA ASP A 202 13.82 -30.38 -6.61
C ASP A 202 12.49 -31.11 -6.36
N ALA A 203 11.74 -30.72 -5.34
CA ALA A 203 10.40 -31.26 -5.11
C ALA A 203 9.43 -30.91 -6.24
N MET A 204 9.49 -29.66 -6.74
CA MET A 204 8.62 -29.20 -7.81
C MET A 204 9.01 -29.74 -9.20
N VAL A 205 10.30 -29.92 -9.47
CA VAL A 205 10.82 -30.28 -10.81
C VAL A 205 11.11 -31.78 -10.94
N LEU A 206 11.69 -32.38 -9.90
CA LEU A 206 12.14 -33.77 -9.92
C LEU A 206 11.19 -34.74 -9.21
N GLY A 207 10.23 -34.20 -8.43
CA GLY A 207 9.45 -34.99 -7.51
C GLY A 207 10.28 -35.60 -6.36
N GLU A 208 11.41 -34.96 -6.04
CA GLU A 208 12.31 -35.36 -4.96
C GLU A 208 11.96 -34.58 -3.68
N GLY A 209 11.41 -35.26 -2.68
CA GLY A 209 11.01 -34.67 -1.41
C GLY A 209 10.49 -35.74 -0.46
N VAL A 210 9.99 -35.32 0.69
CA VAL A 210 9.31 -36.22 1.62
C VAL A 210 8.06 -36.79 0.94
N GLN A 211 7.87 -38.09 1.04
CA GLN A 211 6.69 -38.78 0.51
C GLN A 211 6.03 -39.56 1.65
N THR A 212 4.90 -39.07 2.12
CA THR A 212 4.20 -39.68 3.26
C THR A 212 2.80 -40.16 2.89
N THR A 213 1.94 -39.26 2.39
CA THR A 213 0.55 -39.50 2.07
C THR A 213 0.14 -38.65 0.88
N ALA A 214 -0.93 -39.05 0.19
CA ALA A 214 -1.52 -38.22 -0.86
C ALA A 214 -2.51 -37.16 -0.31
N ASP A 215 -2.83 -37.20 0.98
CA ASP A 215 -3.69 -36.23 1.65
C ASP A 215 -2.86 -35.03 2.13
N PRO A 216 -3.08 -33.82 1.57
CA PRO A 216 -2.30 -32.64 1.91
C PRO A 216 -2.50 -32.15 3.36
N VAL A 217 -3.71 -32.33 3.92
CA VAL A 217 -4.00 -31.95 5.31
C VAL A 217 -3.24 -32.88 6.26
N LYS A 218 -3.35 -34.20 6.01
CA LYS A 218 -2.65 -35.19 6.81
C LYS A 218 -1.13 -35.02 6.74
N ALA A 219 -0.56 -34.66 5.58
CA ALA A 219 0.86 -34.42 5.45
C ALA A 219 1.35 -33.28 6.38
N ILE A 220 0.54 -32.23 6.57
CA ILE A 220 0.84 -31.12 7.49
C ILE A 220 0.67 -31.59 8.95
N GLU A 221 -0.39 -32.30 9.27
CA GLU A 221 -0.63 -32.86 10.61
C GLU A 221 0.49 -33.83 11.03
N ASP A 222 0.96 -34.68 10.12
CA ASP A 222 2.09 -35.58 10.34
C ASP A 222 3.42 -34.79 10.59
N SER A 223 3.60 -33.64 9.95
CA SER A 223 4.71 -32.72 10.23
C SER A 223 4.63 -32.17 11.66
N TYR A 224 3.46 -31.71 12.07
CA TYR A 224 3.23 -31.22 13.44
C TYR A 224 3.45 -32.30 14.50
N ALA A 225 3.06 -33.55 14.22
CA ALA A 225 3.31 -34.69 15.11
C ALA A 225 4.82 -34.99 15.31
N ASN A 226 5.68 -34.47 14.43
CA ASN A 226 7.12 -34.53 14.52
C ASN A 226 7.76 -33.19 14.96
N ASP A 227 7.01 -32.32 15.64
CA ASP A 227 7.45 -30.99 16.10
C ASP A 227 7.97 -30.06 15.01
N VAL A 228 7.57 -30.27 13.75
CA VAL A 228 7.94 -29.41 12.62
C VAL A 228 6.72 -28.59 12.20
N THR A 229 6.77 -27.29 12.48
CA THR A 229 5.70 -26.32 12.19
C THR A 229 5.75 -25.83 10.74
N ASP A 230 4.77 -25.02 10.35
CA ASP A 230 4.52 -24.52 8.99
C ASP A 230 5.77 -24.01 8.29
N GLU A 231 6.50 -23.10 8.94
CA GLU A 231 7.68 -22.45 8.35
C GLU A 231 8.75 -23.45 7.90
N PHE A 232 8.96 -24.50 8.70
CA PHE A 232 10.06 -25.46 8.54
C PHE A 232 9.64 -26.78 7.94
N MET A 233 8.37 -26.94 7.51
CA MET A 233 7.92 -28.15 6.85
C MET A 233 8.81 -28.48 5.65
N LEU A 234 9.40 -29.67 5.65
CA LEU A 234 10.23 -30.14 4.55
C LEU A 234 9.42 -30.23 3.26
N PRO A 235 10.02 -29.89 2.09
CA PRO A 235 9.36 -30.06 0.81
C PRO A 235 8.80 -31.47 0.63
N THR A 236 7.50 -31.57 0.47
CA THR A 236 6.72 -32.81 0.44
C THR A 236 6.01 -32.94 -0.90
N VAL A 237 6.16 -34.09 -1.56
CA VAL A 237 5.55 -34.38 -2.86
C VAL A 237 4.30 -35.22 -2.66
N LEU A 238 3.15 -34.72 -3.15
CA LEU A 238 1.85 -35.37 -3.02
C LEU A 238 1.38 -35.95 -4.38
N GLU A 239 1.66 -35.24 -5.47
CA GLU A 239 1.24 -35.62 -6.82
C GLU A 239 2.45 -35.64 -7.76
N LYS A 240 2.94 -36.83 -8.12
CA LYS A 240 4.15 -36.99 -8.96
C LYS A 240 3.94 -36.52 -10.39
N ASP A 241 2.72 -36.60 -10.90
CA ASP A 241 2.40 -36.09 -12.24
C ASP A 241 2.39 -34.57 -12.31
N GLY A 242 2.37 -33.92 -11.16
CA GLY A 242 2.42 -32.46 -11.00
C GLY A 242 3.83 -31.88 -10.99
N THR A 243 4.85 -32.59 -11.49
CA THR A 243 6.19 -32.01 -11.67
C THR A 243 6.24 -31.07 -12.86
N VAL A 244 6.98 -29.95 -12.71
CA VAL A 244 7.15 -28.95 -13.77
C VAL A 244 8.03 -29.47 -14.89
N LYS A 245 7.58 -29.30 -16.13
CA LYS A 245 8.26 -29.79 -17.35
C LYS A 245 8.46 -28.65 -18.36
N ALA A 246 9.33 -28.91 -19.33
CA ALA A 246 9.55 -27.96 -20.42
C ALA A 246 8.22 -27.65 -21.16
N GLY A 247 7.96 -26.37 -21.36
CA GLY A 247 6.76 -25.88 -22.04
C GLY A 247 5.52 -25.71 -21.16
N ASP A 248 5.58 -26.10 -19.89
CA ASP A 248 4.52 -25.79 -18.92
C ASP A 248 4.45 -24.29 -18.63
N SER A 249 3.31 -23.84 -18.12
CA SER A 249 3.15 -22.48 -17.62
C SER A 249 3.12 -22.46 -16.10
N MET A 250 3.69 -21.39 -15.53
CA MET A 250 3.76 -21.20 -14.08
C MET A 250 3.23 -19.81 -13.71
N VAL A 251 2.46 -19.72 -12.64
CA VAL A 251 2.05 -18.44 -12.04
C VAL A 251 2.48 -18.42 -10.57
N PHE A 252 3.35 -17.50 -10.22
CA PHE A 252 3.70 -17.26 -8.82
C PHE A 252 2.79 -16.16 -8.27
N PHE A 253 1.83 -16.53 -7.41
CA PHE A 253 0.78 -15.62 -6.97
C PHE A 253 1.16 -14.73 -5.75
N ASN A 254 2.39 -14.79 -5.28
CA ASN A 254 2.90 -13.79 -4.34
C ASN A 254 3.01 -12.43 -5.01
N PHE A 255 2.46 -11.39 -4.38
CA PHE A 255 2.55 -10.01 -4.89
C PHE A 255 3.69 -9.21 -4.23
N ARG A 256 4.29 -9.69 -3.11
CA ARG A 256 5.46 -9.08 -2.49
C ARG A 256 6.74 -9.69 -3.03
N PRO A 257 7.69 -8.85 -3.56
CA PRO A 257 8.83 -9.32 -4.35
C PRO A 257 9.94 -10.02 -3.57
N ASP A 258 10.24 -9.55 -2.35
CA ASP A 258 11.50 -9.82 -1.63
C ASP A 258 11.83 -11.31 -1.47
N ARG A 259 10.83 -12.15 -1.25
CA ARG A 259 10.98 -13.61 -1.05
C ARG A 259 10.56 -14.46 -2.25
N ALA A 260 10.13 -13.82 -3.35
CA ALA A 260 9.79 -14.53 -4.58
C ALA A 260 10.96 -14.61 -5.58
N ARG A 261 11.93 -13.69 -5.49
CA ARG A 261 13.02 -13.51 -6.46
C ARG A 261 13.85 -14.76 -6.66
N GLN A 262 14.31 -15.39 -5.58
CA GLN A 262 15.28 -16.47 -5.66
C GLN A 262 14.72 -17.72 -6.31
N LEU A 263 13.55 -18.18 -5.85
CA LEU A 263 12.91 -19.34 -6.44
C LEU A 263 12.52 -19.08 -7.91
N THR A 264 12.05 -17.86 -8.25
CA THR A 264 11.78 -17.51 -9.64
C THR A 264 13.01 -17.63 -10.53
N ARG A 265 14.18 -17.10 -10.09
CA ARG A 265 15.43 -17.22 -10.86
C ARG A 265 15.83 -18.65 -11.13
N CYS A 266 15.53 -19.58 -10.22
CA CYS A 266 15.83 -21.00 -10.45
C CYS A 266 15.08 -21.58 -11.67
N PHE A 267 13.92 -21.03 -12.03
CA PHE A 267 13.15 -21.49 -13.19
C PHE A 267 13.48 -20.72 -14.47
N VAL A 268 13.69 -19.40 -14.37
CA VAL A 268 13.65 -18.51 -15.55
C VAL A 268 15.00 -18.06 -16.04
N ASP A 269 16.03 -18.11 -15.21
CA ASP A 269 17.37 -17.63 -15.55
C ASP A 269 18.23 -18.77 -16.13
N PRO A 270 18.58 -18.73 -17.42
CA PRO A 270 19.44 -19.75 -18.02
C PRO A 270 20.85 -19.77 -17.41
N ASP A 271 21.32 -18.60 -16.95
CA ASP A 271 22.68 -18.42 -16.38
C ASP A 271 22.70 -18.58 -14.86
N PHE A 272 21.58 -19.06 -14.26
CA PHE A 272 21.52 -19.31 -12.83
C PHE A 272 22.57 -20.30 -12.36
N ASN A 273 23.35 -19.92 -11.35
CA ASN A 273 24.48 -20.67 -10.82
C ASN A 273 24.43 -20.94 -9.30
N GLY A 274 23.30 -20.69 -8.65
CA GLY A 274 23.17 -20.92 -7.20
C GLY A 274 23.26 -22.40 -6.81
N PHE A 275 22.82 -23.29 -7.69
CA PHE A 275 23.00 -24.76 -7.57
C PHE A 275 22.90 -25.43 -8.95
N GLU A 276 23.40 -26.67 -9.05
CA GLU A 276 23.23 -27.45 -10.27
C GLU A 276 21.81 -27.99 -10.40
N ARG A 277 21.13 -27.63 -11.50
CA ARG A 277 19.83 -28.16 -11.88
C ARG A 277 20.03 -29.54 -12.54
N LYS A 278 19.62 -30.62 -11.88
CA LYS A 278 19.85 -32.00 -12.36
C LYS A 278 19.34 -32.25 -13.77
N ASN A 279 18.22 -31.61 -14.16
CA ASN A 279 17.62 -31.72 -15.50
C ASN A 279 18.09 -30.59 -16.45
N GLY A 280 19.10 -29.79 -16.03
CA GLY A 280 19.49 -28.58 -16.76
C GLY A 280 18.43 -27.49 -16.74
N TYR A 281 18.68 -26.45 -17.54
CA TYR A 281 17.66 -25.41 -17.81
C TYR A 281 16.67 -25.91 -18.87
N PHE A 282 15.40 -25.63 -18.65
CA PHE A 282 14.34 -25.81 -19.63
C PHE A 282 13.37 -24.63 -19.59
N PRO A 283 12.82 -24.22 -20.76
CA PRO A 283 11.94 -23.07 -20.79
C PRO A 283 10.55 -23.40 -20.24
N VAL A 284 10.02 -22.48 -19.43
CA VAL A 284 8.64 -22.44 -18.96
C VAL A 284 8.05 -21.07 -19.27
N GLN A 285 6.73 -20.96 -19.40
CA GLN A 285 6.09 -19.66 -19.47
C GLN A 285 5.77 -19.19 -18.06
N PHE A 286 6.57 -18.27 -17.55
CA PHE A 286 6.52 -17.87 -16.16
C PHE A 286 5.83 -16.49 -15.99
N VAL A 287 4.83 -16.42 -15.13
CA VAL A 287 4.12 -15.20 -14.74
C VAL A 287 4.38 -14.89 -13.29
N CYS A 288 4.98 -13.71 -13.03
CA CYS A 288 5.07 -13.11 -11.72
C CYS A 288 3.81 -12.29 -11.45
N MET A 289 3.18 -12.45 -10.28
CA MET A 289 2.01 -11.64 -9.93
C MET A 289 2.35 -10.14 -9.90
N ALA A 290 3.51 -9.78 -9.36
CA ALA A 290 4.07 -8.42 -9.39
C ALA A 290 5.48 -8.45 -10.00
N GLN A 291 6.05 -7.29 -10.30
CA GLN A 291 7.45 -7.21 -10.74
C GLN A 291 8.40 -7.52 -9.58
N TYR A 292 8.99 -8.71 -9.59
CA TYR A 292 9.93 -9.11 -8.53
C TYR A 292 11.31 -8.49 -8.69
N ASP A 293 11.75 -8.34 -9.92
CA ASP A 293 13.04 -7.75 -10.28
C ASP A 293 12.97 -7.31 -11.76
N ALA A 294 13.30 -6.05 -12.04
CA ALA A 294 13.28 -5.52 -13.40
C ALA A 294 14.30 -6.21 -14.34
N SER A 295 15.36 -6.82 -13.77
CA SER A 295 16.39 -7.54 -14.52
C SER A 295 16.07 -9.03 -14.71
N MET A 296 14.93 -9.52 -14.24
CA MET A 296 14.58 -10.94 -14.30
C MET A 296 14.23 -11.34 -15.73
N PRO A 297 14.97 -12.31 -16.34
CA PRO A 297 14.71 -12.72 -17.70
C PRO A 297 13.50 -13.68 -17.79
N ASN A 298 12.93 -13.81 -18.98
CA ASN A 298 11.93 -14.84 -19.33
C ASN A 298 10.69 -14.87 -18.43
N VAL A 299 10.24 -13.70 -17.95
CA VAL A 299 9.02 -13.56 -17.17
C VAL A 299 8.03 -12.60 -17.81
N SER A 300 6.75 -12.86 -17.59
CA SER A 300 5.68 -11.88 -17.75
C SER A 300 5.23 -11.41 -16.37
N VAL A 301 4.73 -10.18 -16.27
CA VAL A 301 4.25 -9.59 -15.02
C VAL A 301 2.77 -9.31 -15.13
N ALA A 302 1.97 -9.91 -14.23
CA ALA A 302 0.52 -9.73 -14.22
C ALA A 302 0.12 -8.31 -13.79
N TYR A 303 0.79 -7.79 -12.75
CA TYR A 303 0.59 -6.44 -12.22
C TYR A 303 1.93 -5.70 -12.18
N PRO A 304 2.31 -5.04 -13.29
CA PRO A 304 3.51 -4.21 -13.31
C PRO A 304 3.36 -3.01 -12.38
N PRO A 305 4.49 -2.37 -11.96
CA PRO A 305 4.43 -1.11 -11.22
C PRO A 305 3.60 -0.07 -11.98
N GLU A 306 2.71 0.60 -11.28
CA GLU A 306 1.97 1.71 -11.85
C GLU A 306 2.81 2.98 -11.79
N ASP A 307 3.00 3.60 -12.93
CA ASP A 307 3.55 4.96 -13.00
C ASP A 307 2.37 5.95 -12.85
N LEU A 308 2.35 6.65 -11.73
CA LEU A 308 1.28 7.60 -11.43
C LEU A 308 1.48 8.90 -12.24
N HIS A 309 0.89 8.94 -13.43
CA HIS A 309 0.85 10.13 -14.27
C HIS A 309 -0.27 11.09 -13.87
N MET A 310 -0.12 12.35 -14.27
CA MET A 310 -1.09 13.42 -14.06
C MET A 310 -1.44 13.62 -12.59
N THR A 311 -0.45 13.46 -11.70
CA THR A 311 -0.59 13.92 -10.32
C THR A 311 -0.84 15.42 -10.27
N LEU A 312 -1.36 15.95 -9.17
CA LEU A 312 -1.65 17.39 -9.04
C LEU A 312 -0.42 18.24 -9.38
N GLY A 313 0.78 17.85 -8.92
CA GLY A 313 2.02 18.57 -9.21
C GLY A 313 2.36 18.58 -10.69
N GLU A 314 2.27 17.43 -11.37
CA GLU A 314 2.50 17.33 -12.81
C GLU A 314 1.47 18.15 -13.60
N TYR A 315 0.20 18.04 -13.21
CA TYR A 315 -0.87 18.74 -13.93
C TYR A 315 -0.79 20.26 -13.76
N LEU A 316 -0.51 20.76 -12.56
CA LEU A 316 -0.28 22.19 -12.32
C LEU A 316 0.87 22.73 -13.17
N SER A 317 1.97 21.98 -13.28
CA SER A 317 3.09 22.31 -14.14
C SER A 317 2.66 22.42 -15.61
N LYS A 318 1.91 21.44 -16.12
CA LYS A 318 1.34 21.46 -17.49
C LYS A 318 0.40 22.65 -17.74
N CYS A 319 -0.28 23.12 -16.69
CA CYS A 319 -1.12 24.33 -16.73
C CYS A 319 -0.31 25.63 -16.54
N GLY A 320 1.03 25.55 -16.46
CA GLY A 320 1.89 26.72 -16.28
C GLY A 320 1.76 27.40 -14.92
N LYS A 321 1.28 26.65 -13.89
CA LYS A 321 1.13 27.16 -12.52
C LYS A 321 2.40 26.95 -11.72
N THR A 322 2.71 27.92 -10.86
CA THR A 322 3.82 27.83 -9.93
C THR A 322 3.35 27.24 -8.60
N GLN A 323 4.15 26.36 -8.03
CA GLN A 323 3.78 25.64 -6.81
C GLN A 323 4.94 25.56 -5.81
N LEU A 324 4.62 25.59 -4.53
CA LEU A 324 5.55 25.40 -3.43
C LEU A 324 5.21 24.15 -2.65
N ARG A 325 6.22 23.33 -2.33
CA ARG A 325 6.17 22.23 -1.37
C ARG A 325 7.00 22.61 -0.15
N ILE A 326 6.42 22.52 1.03
CA ILE A 326 7.11 22.88 2.26
C ILE A 326 6.73 21.97 3.42
N ALA A 327 7.72 21.43 4.10
CA ALA A 327 7.60 20.69 5.34
C ALA A 327 8.94 20.65 6.09
N GLU A 328 8.89 20.20 7.33
CA GLU A 328 10.10 19.82 8.05
C GLU A 328 10.59 18.41 7.67
N THR A 329 11.84 18.05 8.03
CA THR A 329 12.55 16.83 7.59
C THR A 329 11.70 15.58 7.67
N GLN A 330 10.93 15.39 8.75
CA GLN A 330 10.14 14.18 8.98
C GLN A 330 9.03 13.97 7.95
N LYS A 331 8.53 15.04 7.35
CA LYS A 331 7.40 14.99 6.40
C LYS A 331 7.73 15.60 5.02
N TYR A 332 8.99 15.91 4.76
CA TYR A 332 9.40 16.47 3.48
C TYR A 332 9.16 15.52 2.30
N ALA A 333 9.51 14.26 2.46
CA ALA A 333 9.27 13.25 1.41
C ALA A 333 7.76 13.08 1.11
N HIS A 334 6.90 13.30 2.09
CA HIS A 334 5.45 13.15 1.93
C HIS A 334 4.87 14.22 1.02
N VAL A 335 5.25 15.49 1.19
CA VAL A 335 4.80 16.59 0.31
C VAL A 335 5.55 16.67 -1.02
N THR A 336 6.60 15.86 -1.23
CA THR A 336 7.41 15.84 -2.46
C THR A 336 7.29 14.49 -3.18
N PHE A 337 8.09 13.50 -2.82
CA PHE A 337 8.17 12.19 -3.45
C PHE A 337 6.82 11.46 -3.51
N PHE A 338 6.18 11.26 -2.36
CA PHE A 338 4.90 10.53 -2.31
C PHE A 338 3.75 11.31 -2.97
N PHE A 339 3.67 12.61 -2.72
CA PHE A 339 2.69 13.49 -3.35
C PHE A 339 2.82 13.54 -4.89
N ASN A 340 4.04 13.41 -5.38
CA ASN A 340 4.35 13.37 -6.82
C ASN A 340 4.30 11.94 -7.40
N GLY A 341 3.68 10.99 -6.69
CA GLY A 341 3.47 9.63 -7.20
C GLY A 341 4.74 8.77 -7.27
N GLY A 342 5.70 8.99 -6.38
CA GLY A 342 6.96 8.25 -6.33
C GLY A 342 8.07 8.85 -7.20
N ARG A 343 7.97 10.11 -7.60
CA ARG A 343 8.96 10.82 -8.42
C ARG A 343 9.78 11.79 -7.58
N GLU A 344 11.11 11.64 -7.64
CA GLU A 344 12.06 12.56 -6.98
C GLU A 344 12.21 13.88 -7.73
N GLN A 345 12.08 13.86 -9.06
CA GLN A 345 12.28 15.05 -9.89
C GLN A 345 11.18 16.08 -9.61
N THR A 346 11.59 17.35 -9.58
CA THR A 346 10.68 18.49 -9.54
C THR A 346 10.00 18.68 -10.89
N PHE A 347 8.76 19.12 -10.88
CA PHE A 347 8.08 19.60 -12.07
C PHE A 347 8.45 21.06 -12.38
N ASP A 348 8.30 21.49 -13.62
CA ASP A 348 8.49 22.88 -13.99
C ASP A 348 7.55 23.78 -13.16
N GLY A 349 8.12 24.83 -12.55
CA GLY A 349 7.39 25.72 -11.64
C GLY A 349 7.19 25.19 -10.22
N GLU A 350 7.77 24.03 -9.86
CA GLU A 350 7.77 23.48 -8.50
C GLU A 350 9.04 23.89 -7.74
N ASP A 351 8.87 24.64 -6.66
CA ASP A 351 9.91 24.89 -5.67
C ASP A 351 9.68 24.06 -4.40
N ARG A 352 10.75 23.78 -3.68
CA ARG A 352 10.74 23.00 -2.45
C ARG A 352 11.49 23.72 -1.34
N ILE A 353 10.87 23.80 -0.16
CA ILE A 353 11.50 24.31 1.06
C ILE A 353 11.53 23.21 2.10
N LEU A 354 12.74 22.81 2.48
CA LEU A 354 12.98 21.88 3.59
C LEU A 354 13.37 22.69 4.84
N VAL A 355 12.66 22.46 5.93
CA VAL A 355 13.03 22.95 7.26
C VAL A 355 13.59 21.80 8.08
N LYS A 356 14.73 21.98 8.75
CA LYS A 356 15.31 20.91 9.57
C LYS A 356 14.43 20.65 10.80
N SER A 357 14.07 19.38 11.04
CA SER A 357 13.43 18.99 12.31
C SER A 357 14.38 19.16 13.48
N PRO A 358 13.87 19.39 14.70
CA PRO A 358 14.72 19.56 15.87
C PRO A 358 15.54 18.30 16.16
N ASP A 359 16.78 18.51 16.61
CA ASP A 359 17.69 17.42 16.98
C ASP A 359 17.44 17.00 18.44
N VAL A 360 16.38 16.23 18.64
CA VAL A 360 15.97 15.69 19.95
C VAL A 360 15.77 14.17 19.86
N PRO A 361 16.01 13.41 20.95
CA PRO A 361 15.81 11.95 20.93
C PRO A 361 14.37 11.55 20.60
N THR A 362 13.39 12.26 21.16
CA THR A 362 11.94 12.05 20.92
C THR A 362 11.24 13.40 20.88
N PHE A 363 10.17 13.51 20.06
CA PHE A 363 9.54 14.81 19.80
C PHE A 363 8.61 15.31 20.91
N ASP A 364 8.28 14.50 21.91
CA ASP A 364 7.62 14.94 23.14
C ASP A 364 8.45 15.96 23.93
N LEU A 365 9.78 15.95 23.78
CA LEU A 365 10.69 16.92 24.39
C LEU A 365 10.62 18.31 23.72
N LYS A 366 10.10 18.37 22.49
CA LYS A 366 9.89 19.62 21.74
C LYS A 366 8.65 19.51 20.86
N PRO A 367 7.42 19.57 21.46
CA PRO A 367 6.17 19.31 20.74
C PRO A 367 5.87 20.25 19.58
N GLU A 368 6.34 21.50 19.67
CA GLU A 368 6.22 22.47 18.57
C GLU A 368 7.08 22.10 17.35
N MET A 369 8.04 21.19 17.51
CA MET A 369 8.97 20.75 16.47
C MET A 369 9.55 21.95 15.69
N SER A 370 9.40 21.99 14.38
CA SER A 370 9.80 23.13 13.54
C SER A 370 8.62 23.89 12.93
N ALA A 371 7.40 23.70 13.46
CA ALA A 371 6.19 24.27 12.88
C ALA A 371 6.23 25.80 12.75
N TYR A 372 6.79 26.49 13.73
CA TYR A 372 6.91 27.97 13.68
C TYR A 372 7.86 28.43 12.56
N GLU A 373 9.02 27.77 12.37
CA GLU A 373 9.95 28.10 11.28
C GLU A 373 9.35 27.79 9.92
N VAL A 374 8.64 26.65 9.79
CA VAL A 374 7.88 26.30 8.58
C VAL A 374 6.88 27.41 8.27
N THR A 375 6.18 27.90 9.28
CA THR A 375 5.18 28.96 9.15
C THR A 375 5.82 30.30 8.75
N ASP A 376 6.94 30.69 9.34
CA ASP A 376 7.65 31.90 8.94
C ASP A 376 8.02 31.86 7.45
N LYS A 377 8.61 30.75 6.99
CA LYS A 377 9.01 30.58 5.58
C LYS A 377 7.83 30.55 4.61
N VAL A 378 6.71 29.91 4.99
CA VAL A 378 5.54 29.89 4.10
C VAL A 378 4.84 31.24 4.04
N VAL A 379 4.80 32.01 5.12
CA VAL A 379 4.28 33.38 5.12
C VAL A 379 5.12 34.29 4.21
N GLU A 380 6.47 34.22 4.29
CA GLU A 380 7.35 34.92 3.36
C GLU A 380 7.08 34.51 1.89
N ALA A 381 6.86 33.22 1.64
CA ALA A 381 6.55 32.71 0.32
C ALA A 381 5.20 33.22 -0.21
N ILE A 382 4.17 33.30 0.64
CA ILE A 382 2.86 33.91 0.30
C ILE A 382 3.03 35.40 -0.03
N ASP A 383 3.78 36.13 0.79
CA ASP A 383 4.01 37.57 0.61
C ASP A 383 4.79 37.90 -0.66
N SER A 384 5.60 36.96 -1.15
CA SER A 384 6.40 37.11 -2.39
C SER A 384 5.58 37.17 -3.69
N ASP A 385 4.29 36.84 -3.65
CA ASP A 385 3.40 36.72 -4.83
C ASP A 385 3.93 35.74 -5.92
N LYS A 386 4.81 34.78 -5.56
CA LYS A 386 5.44 33.87 -6.51
C LYS A 386 4.54 32.67 -6.86
N TYR A 387 3.81 32.13 -5.90
CA TYR A 387 3.15 30.83 -6.04
C TYR A 387 1.64 30.93 -6.26
N ASP A 388 1.13 30.09 -7.18
CA ASP A 388 -0.30 29.89 -7.38
C ASP A 388 -0.85 28.84 -6.40
N VAL A 389 0.00 27.83 -6.06
CA VAL A 389 -0.38 26.73 -5.17
C VAL A 389 0.69 26.53 -4.11
N ILE A 390 0.26 26.22 -2.89
CA ILE A 390 1.15 25.90 -1.77
C ILE A 390 0.66 24.62 -1.11
N ILE A 391 1.53 23.61 -1.01
CA ILE A 391 1.28 22.36 -0.29
C ILE A 391 2.19 22.31 0.92
N LEU A 392 1.62 22.31 2.12
CA LEU A 392 2.34 22.32 3.39
C LEU A 392 1.89 21.16 4.28
N ASN A 393 2.83 20.55 4.99
CA ASN A 393 2.58 19.57 6.03
C ASN A 393 3.16 20.04 7.37
N TYR A 394 2.33 20.01 8.43
CA TYR A 394 2.75 20.13 9.83
C TYR A 394 2.83 18.75 10.45
N ALA A 395 4.04 18.32 10.83
CA ALA A 395 4.36 16.97 11.29
C ALA A 395 3.88 16.64 12.71
N ASN A 396 3.51 17.64 13.48
CA ASN A 396 3.46 17.61 14.94
C ASN A 396 2.51 16.57 15.53
N CYS A 397 1.26 16.52 15.08
CA CYS A 397 0.24 15.66 15.70
C CYS A 397 0.57 14.17 15.50
N ASP A 398 1.21 13.81 14.39
CA ASP A 398 1.68 12.46 14.12
C ASP A 398 2.95 12.13 14.89
N MET A 399 4.00 12.91 14.70
CA MET A 399 5.32 12.62 15.25
C MET A 399 5.35 12.66 16.79
N VAL A 400 4.61 13.59 17.41
CA VAL A 400 4.47 13.64 18.86
C VAL A 400 3.48 12.59 19.35
N GLY A 401 2.42 12.32 18.59
CA GLY A 401 1.45 11.25 18.86
C GLY A 401 2.10 9.88 19.02
N HIS A 402 3.05 9.54 18.17
CA HIS A 402 3.82 8.30 18.24
C HIS A 402 4.62 8.12 19.54
N THR A 403 4.89 9.21 20.29
CA THR A 403 5.59 9.09 21.59
C THR A 403 4.72 8.56 22.72
N GLY A 404 3.39 8.60 22.55
CA GLY A 404 2.44 8.20 23.59
C GLY A 404 2.33 9.18 24.76
N VAL A 405 2.97 10.35 24.69
CA VAL A 405 2.97 11.36 25.74
C VAL A 405 1.82 12.34 25.53
N PHE A 406 0.70 12.12 26.22
CA PHE A 406 -0.55 12.85 26.02
C PHE A 406 -0.39 14.38 26.12
N ASP A 407 0.24 14.90 27.20
CA ASP A 407 0.39 16.35 27.39
C ASP A 407 1.28 17.01 26.32
N ALA A 408 2.23 16.25 25.76
CA ALA A 408 3.05 16.71 24.65
C ALA A 408 2.23 16.77 23.34
N ALA A 409 1.39 15.78 23.08
CA ALA A 409 0.50 15.78 21.93
C ALA A 409 -0.51 16.95 21.99
N VAL A 410 -1.05 17.28 23.17
CA VAL A 410 -1.88 18.48 23.36
C VAL A 410 -1.13 19.75 22.96
N LYS A 411 0.12 19.93 23.42
CA LYS A 411 0.94 21.10 23.05
C LYS A 411 1.28 21.11 21.54
N ALA A 412 1.47 19.95 20.94
CA ALA A 412 1.68 19.83 19.50
C ALA A 412 0.49 20.35 18.70
N VAL A 413 -0.73 19.97 19.09
CA VAL A 413 -1.97 20.46 18.48
C VAL A 413 -2.12 21.98 18.66
N GLU A 414 -1.83 22.52 19.84
CA GLU A 414 -1.90 23.97 20.11
C GLU A 414 -0.89 24.78 19.26
N ALA A 415 0.32 24.22 19.05
CA ALA A 415 1.31 24.82 18.15
C ALA A 415 0.83 24.81 16.69
N VAL A 416 0.25 23.69 16.22
CA VAL A 416 -0.32 23.59 14.87
C VAL A 416 -1.46 24.58 14.69
N ASP A 417 -2.39 24.69 15.64
CA ASP A 417 -3.48 25.67 15.58
C ASP A 417 -2.97 27.11 15.38
N THR A 418 -1.96 27.50 16.15
CA THR A 418 -1.32 28.82 16.04
C THR A 418 -0.71 29.03 14.64
N CYS A 419 0.01 28.04 14.13
CA CYS A 419 0.67 28.08 12.84
C CYS A 419 -0.34 28.12 11.68
N VAL A 420 -1.38 27.30 11.74
CA VAL A 420 -2.48 27.30 10.76
C VAL A 420 -3.15 28.68 10.74
N GLY A 421 -3.45 29.26 11.91
CA GLY A 421 -4.03 30.60 11.99
C GLY A 421 -3.19 31.65 11.26
N ARG A 422 -1.88 31.68 11.51
CA ARG A 422 -0.94 32.61 10.86
C ARG A 422 -0.89 32.43 9.34
N MET A 423 -0.85 31.19 8.87
CA MET A 423 -0.81 30.91 7.44
C MET A 423 -2.12 31.29 6.76
N VAL A 424 -3.27 30.96 7.35
CA VAL A 424 -4.59 31.34 6.84
C VAL A 424 -4.74 32.87 6.76
N ASP A 425 -4.30 33.59 7.79
CA ASP A 425 -4.34 35.08 7.79
C ASP A 425 -3.52 35.66 6.63
N ALA A 426 -2.35 35.07 6.32
CA ALA A 426 -1.54 35.49 5.18
C ALA A 426 -2.21 35.21 3.84
N ILE A 427 -2.86 34.05 3.69
CA ILE A 427 -3.61 33.67 2.49
C ILE A 427 -4.81 34.60 2.28
N MET A 428 -5.58 34.89 3.35
CA MET A 428 -6.74 35.78 3.28
C MET A 428 -6.37 37.21 2.89
N LYS A 429 -5.20 37.73 3.29
CA LYS A 429 -4.69 39.03 2.82
C LYS A 429 -4.45 39.10 1.32
N LYS A 430 -4.31 37.94 0.66
CA LYS A 430 -4.11 37.82 -0.78
C LYS A 430 -5.39 37.42 -1.53
N ASP A 431 -6.56 37.46 -0.88
CA ASP A 431 -7.83 36.93 -1.42
C ASP A 431 -7.72 35.47 -1.92
N GLY A 432 -6.89 34.67 -1.27
CA GLY A 432 -6.65 33.27 -1.60
C GLY A 432 -7.65 32.30 -0.96
N ILE A 433 -7.45 31.02 -1.15
CA ILE A 433 -8.26 29.94 -0.57
C ILE A 433 -7.35 29.00 0.20
N ALA A 434 -7.73 28.65 1.43
CA ALA A 434 -7.06 27.64 2.22
C ALA A 434 -7.93 26.40 2.40
N PHE A 435 -7.38 25.23 2.06
CA PHE A 435 -7.89 23.92 2.40
C PHE A 435 -7.08 23.39 3.57
N ILE A 436 -7.75 23.02 4.66
CA ILE A 436 -7.11 22.50 5.88
C ILE A 436 -7.63 21.08 6.08
N THR A 437 -6.71 20.11 6.19
CA THR A 437 -7.04 18.69 6.31
C THR A 437 -5.98 17.94 7.09
N ALA A 438 -6.12 16.62 7.18
CA ALA A 438 -5.07 15.69 7.60
C ALA A 438 -5.01 14.53 6.61
N ASP A 439 -4.00 13.70 6.73
CA ASP A 439 -3.76 12.54 5.89
C ASP A 439 -4.14 11.20 6.55
N HIS A 440 -4.21 11.18 7.88
CA HIS A 440 -4.71 10.10 8.73
C HIS A 440 -4.90 10.61 10.17
N GLY A 441 -5.42 9.76 11.06
CA GLY A 441 -5.51 10.04 12.48
C GLY A 441 -4.36 9.43 13.28
N ASN A 442 -4.00 10.08 14.40
CA ASN A 442 -3.04 9.63 15.41
C ASN A 442 -3.35 10.29 16.76
N ALA A 443 -3.20 11.63 16.89
CA ALA A 443 -3.38 12.38 18.14
C ALA A 443 -4.84 12.40 18.64
N ASP A 444 -5.78 11.94 17.85
CA ASP A 444 -7.19 11.78 18.21
C ASP A 444 -7.46 10.59 19.14
N LYS A 445 -6.46 9.68 19.31
CA LYS A 445 -6.50 8.56 20.26
C LYS A 445 -5.09 8.29 20.80
N MET A 446 -4.82 8.72 22.02
CA MET A 446 -3.52 8.59 22.69
C MET A 446 -3.50 7.54 23.81
N LEU A 447 -4.67 7.00 24.21
CA LEU A 447 -4.80 6.03 25.29
C LEU A 447 -5.67 4.83 24.85
N GLU A 448 -5.29 3.65 25.33
CA GLU A 448 -6.13 2.48 25.29
C GLU A 448 -7.16 2.50 26.43
N ALA A 449 -8.17 1.63 26.36
CA ALA A 449 -9.24 1.56 27.36
C ALA A 449 -8.75 1.27 28.78
N ASP A 450 -7.59 0.65 28.94
CA ASP A 450 -6.93 0.36 30.22
C ASP A 450 -6.02 1.52 30.71
N GLY A 451 -5.95 2.62 29.96
CA GLY A 451 -5.13 3.80 30.27
C GLY A 451 -3.67 3.69 29.82
N THR A 452 -3.27 2.60 29.17
CA THR A 452 -1.92 2.52 28.58
C THR A 452 -1.80 3.41 27.34
N PRO A 453 -0.59 3.90 27.00
CA PRO A 453 -0.39 4.71 25.81
C PRO A 453 -0.75 3.97 24.52
N PHE A 454 -1.50 4.63 23.66
CA PHE A 454 -1.74 4.22 22.26
C PHE A 454 -0.86 5.07 21.35
N THR A 455 -0.04 4.44 20.53
CA THR A 455 1.00 5.11 19.72
C THR A 455 0.86 4.81 18.21
N ALA A 456 -0.17 4.09 17.82
CA ALA A 456 -0.44 3.77 16.42
C ALA A 456 -1.36 4.82 15.77
N HIS A 457 -1.50 4.74 14.44
CA HIS A 457 -2.52 5.52 13.73
C HIS A 457 -3.93 5.01 14.04
N THR A 458 -4.94 5.83 13.75
CA THR A 458 -6.34 5.47 13.89
C THR A 458 -6.99 5.24 12.52
N THR A 459 -8.15 4.59 12.53
CA THR A 459 -9.01 4.46 11.35
C THR A 459 -10.04 5.56 11.25
N ASN A 460 -9.97 6.56 12.12
CA ASN A 460 -10.93 7.65 12.15
C ASN A 460 -10.82 8.54 10.90
N PRO A 461 -11.92 9.16 10.45
CA PRO A 461 -11.89 10.12 9.36
C PRO A 461 -11.11 11.37 9.75
N VAL A 462 -10.78 12.17 8.75
CA VAL A 462 -10.06 13.44 8.95
C VAL A 462 -10.94 14.63 8.54
N PRO A 463 -10.73 15.82 9.14
CA PRO A 463 -11.45 17.02 8.75
C PRO A 463 -10.99 17.52 7.38
N PHE A 464 -11.91 18.10 6.61
CA PHE A 464 -11.64 18.91 5.43
C PHE A 464 -12.38 20.22 5.57
N ILE A 465 -11.64 21.32 5.68
CA ILE A 465 -12.15 22.66 5.98
C ILE A 465 -11.76 23.61 4.86
N VAL A 466 -12.67 24.50 4.45
CA VAL A 466 -12.44 25.53 3.42
C VAL A 466 -12.52 26.91 4.03
N VAL A 467 -11.49 27.72 3.83
CA VAL A 467 -11.46 29.13 4.25
C VAL A 467 -11.18 30.01 3.03
N GLY A 468 -11.90 31.12 2.91
CA GLY A 468 -11.75 32.07 1.80
C GLY A 468 -12.70 31.83 0.62
N LYS A 469 -13.58 30.82 0.71
CA LYS A 469 -14.61 30.56 -0.30
C LYS A 469 -15.91 30.16 0.40
N ASP A 470 -16.99 30.84 0.07
CA ASP A 470 -18.34 30.41 0.49
C ASP A 470 -18.79 29.26 -0.40
N CYS A 471 -19.01 28.10 0.19
CA CYS A 471 -19.37 26.87 -0.52
C CYS A 471 -20.10 25.90 0.41
N LYS A 472 -20.75 24.91 -0.20
CA LYS A 472 -21.23 23.72 0.50
C LYS A 472 -20.34 22.54 0.15
N LEU A 473 -20.11 21.65 1.10
CA LEU A 473 -19.32 20.44 0.91
C LEU A 473 -20.22 19.22 0.99
N ARG A 474 -19.96 18.23 0.13
CA ARG A 474 -20.62 16.92 0.20
C ARG A 474 -20.04 16.07 1.32
N GLU A 475 -20.82 15.15 1.82
CA GLU A 475 -20.39 14.09 2.73
C GLU A 475 -19.82 12.88 1.98
N GLY A 476 -19.17 11.98 2.71
CA GLY A 476 -18.65 10.71 2.16
C GLY A 476 -17.49 10.89 1.17
N GLY A 477 -16.71 11.96 1.31
CA GLY A 477 -15.49 12.18 0.55
C GLY A 477 -14.30 11.35 1.09
N VAL A 478 -13.23 11.29 0.29
CA VAL A 478 -11.97 10.61 0.61
C VAL A 478 -10.77 11.51 0.26
N LEU A 479 -9.57 11.13 0.70
CA LEU A 479 -8.35 11.92 0.44
C LEU A 479 -8.12 12.17 -1.06
N ALA A 480 -8.48 11.22 -1.92
CA ALA A 480 -8.37 11.34 -3.37
C ALA A 480 -9.22 12.46 -4.00
N ASP A 481 -10.19 12.98 -3.27
CA ASP A 481 -11.10 14.04 -3.72
C ASP A 481 -10.51 15.45 -3.55
N ILE A 482 -9.41 15.58 -2.79
CA ILE A 482 -8.78 16.87 -2.49
C ILE A 482 -8.22 17.54 -3.73
N ALA A 483 -7.43 16.82 -4.55
CA ALA A 483 -6.85 17.41 -5.77
C ALA A 483 -7.93 17.88 -6.76
N PRO A 484 -8.99 17.09 -7.09
CA PRO A 484 -10.12 17.57 -7.87
C PRO A 484 -10.78 18.84 -7.30
N THR A 485 -10.93 18.90 -5.96
CA THR A 485 -11.51 20.09 -5.30
C THR A 485 -10.62 21.33 -5.46
N MET A 486 -9.31 21.17 -5.33
CA MET A 486 -8.35 22.25 -5.55
C MET A 486 -8.37 22.74 -7.01
N LEU A 487 -8.43 21.82 -7.97
CA LEU A 487 -8.51 22.18 -9.40
C LEU A 487 -9.80 22.95 -9.70
N GLU A 488 -10.94 22.53 -9.15
CA GLU A 488 -12.22 23.26 -9.31
C GLU A 488 -12.15 24.64 -8.69
N ALA A 489 -11.54 24.80 -7.51
CA ALA A 489 -11.34 26.10 -6.87
C ALA A 489 -10.45 27.04 -7.71
N MET A 490 -9.57 26.48 -8.52
CA MET A 490 -8.67 27.20 -9.44
C MET A 490 -9.27 27.39 -10.85
N GLU A 491 -10.49 26.93 -11.08
CA GLU A 491 -11.16 26.93 -12.39
C GLU A 491 -10.33 26.19 -13.48
N LEU A 492 -9.63 25.11 -13.06
CA LEU A 492 -8.88 24.23 -13.94
C LEU A 492 -9.68 22.93 -14.22
N PRO A 493 -9.67 22.42 -15.47
CA PRO A 493 -10.30 21.14 -15.76
C PRO A 493 -9.59 20.01 -15.03
N GLN A 494 -10.35 18.98 -14.64
CA GLN A 494 -9.81 17.77 -14.03
C GLN A 494 -9.28 16.84 -15.13
N PRO A 495 -8.04 16.30 -15.02
CA PRO A 495 -7.54 15.31 -15.97
C PRO A 495 -8.25 13.96 -15.79
N GLU A 496 -8.35 13.17 -16.86
CA GLU A 496 -9.07 11.88 -16.89
C GLU A 496 -8.49 10.85 -15.92
N GLU A 497 -7.19 10.91 -15.65
CA GLU A 497 -6.49 10.04 -14.72
C GLU A 497 -6.90 10.26 -13.26
N MET A 498 -7.39 11.45 -12.91
CA MET A 498 -7.95 11.74 -11.59
C MET A 498 -9.39 11.27 -11.54
N THR A 499 -9.65 10.18 -10.80
CA THR A 499 -11.00 9.61 -10.64
C THR A 499 -11.72 10.09 -9.38
N GLY A 500 -11.06 10.84 -8.52
CA GLY A 500 -11.66 11.52 -7.40
C GLY A 500 -12.74 12.54 -7.85
N LYS A 501 -13.59 12.94 -6.94
CA LYS A 501 -14.69 13.88 -7.23
C LYS A 501 -14.56 15.10 -6.33
N SER A 502 -14.72 16.28 -6.88
CA SER A 502 -14.74 17.49 -6.06
C SER A 502 -15.64 17.36 -4.83
N LEU A 503 -15.18 17.91 -3.71
CA LEU A 503 -15.93 17.97 -2.45
C LEU A 503 -16.96 19.13 -2.44
N PHE A 504 -16.89 20.04 -3.40
CA PHE A 504 -17.95 21.06 -3.55
C PHE A 504 -19.26 20.39 -3.97
N ALA A 505 -20.38 20.82 -3.33
CA ALA A 505 -21.74 20.29 -3.53
C ALA A 505 -22.56 21.16 -4.49
#